data_57b9447d2163c5b392afaeac2055edf8
#
_entry.id   57b9447d2163c5b392afaeac2055edf8
#
_cell.length_a   1.000
_cell.length_b   1.000
_cell.length_c   1.000
_cell.angle_alpha   90.00
_cell.angle_beta   90.00
_cell.angle_gamma   90.00
#
_symmetry.space_group_name_H-M   'P 1'
#
loop_
_entity.id
_entity.type
_entity.pdbx_description
1 polymer ?
#
loop_
_entity_poly.entity_id
_entity_poly.type
_entity_poly.pdbx_seq_one_letter_code
_entity_poly.pdbx_strand_id
1 'polypeptide(L)'
;MSENNNHNVLEHFSRYIVSKKKELGFSNERLAIECNISSGEISKLITMERKSISPKTFYLIYKGVNDSFSNIFNFVYGDYKFTLNKYVPKKRSALGNIIMKYETQQNDIDEVSAKTGISPTRLKNLYYADISFTTEELILIEKSLKLKGGEIFEELYGKP
;
A
#
# COMPACT_ATOMS: atom_id res chain seq x y z
N MET A 1 -5.47 -11.75 -7.28
CA MET A 1 -6.12 -10.47 -7.69
C MET A 1 -6.42 -10.57 -9.17
N SER A 2 -7.63 -10.26 -9.63
CA SER A 2 -7.99 -10.41 -11.04
C SER A 2 -7.37 -9.26 -11.86
N GLU A 3 -6.93 -9.54 -13.08
CA GLU A 3 -6.32 -8.55 -14.00
C GLU A 3 -7.22 -7.32 -14.24
N ASN A 4 -8.52 -7.49 -14.24
CA ASN A 4 -9.49 -6.39 -14.41
C ASN A 4 -9.45 -5.35 -13.29
N ASN A 5 -9.20 -5.76 -12.04
CA ASN A 5 -9.13 -4.82 -10.91
C ASN A 5 -7.85 -3.97 -10.95
N ASN A 6 -6.76 -4.54 -11.44
CA ASN A 6 -5.47 -3.84 -11.52
C ASN A 6 -5.46 -2.77 -12.62
N HIS A 7 -6.12 -3.01 -13.73
CA HIS A 7 -6.24 -2.03 -14.82
C HIS A 7 -7.04 -0.80 -14.37
N ASN A 8 -8.10 -1.00 -13.61
CA ASN A 8 -8.93 0.10 -13.08
C ASN A 8 -8.16 0.99 -12.10
N VAL A 9 -7.33 0.39 -11.22
CA VAL A 9 -6.49 1.13 -10.27
C VAL A 9 -5.45 1.99 -10.99
N LEU A 10 -4.79 1.46 -12.03
CA LEU A 10 -3.82 2.22 -12.83
C LEU A 10 -4.47 3.39 -13.57
N GLU A 11 -5.66 3.19 -14.09
CA GLU A 11 -6.44 4.25 -14.75
C GLU A 11 -6.82 5.36 -13.74
N HIS A 12 -7.32 5.01 -12.56
CA HIS A 12 -7.65 5.98 -11.52
C HIS A 12 -6.41 6.74 -11.06
N PHE A 13 -5.28 6.07 -10.91
CA PHE A 13 -4.03 6.73 -10.52
C PHE A 13 -3.52 7.68 -11.62
N SER A 14 -3.58 7.29 -12.89
CA SER A 14 -3.28 8.18 -14.02
C SER A 14 -4.18 9.42 -14.01
N ARG A 15 -5.49 9.23 -13.85
CA ARG A 15 -6.47 10.34 -13.75
C ARG A 15 -6.19 11.25 -12.56
N TYR A 16 -5.81 10.69 -11.41
CA TYR A 16 -5.40 11.48 -10.23
C TYR A 16 -4.22 12.39 -10.56
N ILE A 17 -3.16 11.84 -11.16
CA ILE A 17 -1.97 12.61 -11.55
C ILE A 17 -2.34 13.74 -12.52
N VAL A 18 -3.13 13.44 -13.55
CA VAL A 18 -3.58 14.43 -14.55
C VAL A 18 -4.42 15.53 -13.89
N SER A 19 -5.34 15.16 -13.00
CA SER A 19 -6.18 16.10 -12.26
C SER A 19 -5.34 17.05 -11.39
N LYS A 20 -4.40 16.50 -10.62
CA LYS A 20 -3.52 17.29 -9.75
C LYS A 20 -2.58 18.21 -10.55
N LYS A 21 -2.04 17.73 -11.65
CA LYS A 21 -1.28 18.59 -12.58
C LYS A 21 -2.08 19.79 -13.05
N LYS A 22 -3.32 19.56 -13.46
CA LYS A 22 -4.20 20.63 -13.94
C LYS A 22 -4.55 21.61 -12.81
N GLU A 23 -4.89 21.08 -11.62
CA GLU A 23 -5.22 21.87 -10.44
C GLU A 23 -4.08 22.80 -10.02
N LEU A 24 -2.83 22.28 -10.05
CA LEU A 24 -1.64 23.00 -9.61
C LEU A 24 -0.93 23.77 -10.73
N GLY A 25 -1.37 23.64 -11.99
CA GLY A 25 -0.71 24.24 -13.15
C GLY A 25 0.71 23.67 -13.42
N PHE A 26 0.97 22.40 -13.06
CA PHE A 26 2.30 21.80 -13.20
C PHE A 26 2.51 21.17 -14.59
N SER A 27 3.72 21.33 -15.13
CA SER A 27 4.23 20.47 -16.20
C SER A 27 4.64 19.09 -15.66
N ASN A 28 4.97 18.13 -16.54
CA ASN A 28 5.52 16.83 -16.11
C ASN A 28 6.85 17.00 -15.37
N GLU A 29 7.70 17.92 -15.84
CA GLU A 29 8.99 18.23 -15.24
C GLU A 29 8.81 18.84 -13.84
N ARG A 30 7.87 19.77 -13.69
CA ARG A 30 7.60 20.40 -12.40
C ARG A 30 7.06 19.38 -11.41
N LEU A 31 6.10 18.56 -11.81
CA LEU A 31 5.56 17.48 -10.96
C LEU A 31 6.65 16.48 -10.58
N ALA A 32 7.53 16.12 -11.50
CA ALA A 32 8.66 15.23 -11.25
C ALA A 32 9.59 15.75 -10.14
N ILE A 33 9.90 17.05 -10.19
CA ILE A 33 10.70 17.73 -9.16
C ILE A 33 10.00 17.71 -7.82
N GLU A 34 8.73 18.12 -7.76
CA GLU A 34 7.97 18.17 -6.50
C GLU A 34 7.77 16.79 -5.88
N CYS A 35 7.63 15.75 -6.71
CA CYS A 35 7.47 14.36 -6.26
C CYS A 35 8.80 13.62 -6.07
N ASN A 36 9.94 14.25 -6.38
CA ASN A 36 11.27 13.61 -6.34
C ASN A 36 11.32 12.28 -7.11
N ILE A 37 10.75 12.27 -8.31
CA ILE A 37 10.80 11.16 -9.28
C ILE A 37 11.16 11.69 -10.67
N SER A 38 11.50 10.82 -11.61
CA SER A 38 11.86 11.29 -12.96
C SER A 38 10.62 11.70 -13.78
N SER A 39 10.79 12.66 -14.70
CA SER A 39 9.72 13.06 -15.64
C SER A 39 9.29 11.90 -16.55
N GLY A 40 10.22 11.01 -16.91
CA GLY A 40 9.92 9.77 -17.65
C GLY A 40 9.02 8.82 -16.84
N GLU A 41 9.18 8.74 -15.52
CA GLU A 41 8.28 7.97 -14.65
C GLU A 41 6.89 8.60 -14.60
N ILE A 42 6.78 9.91 -14.46
CA ILE A 42 5.50 10.64 -14.54
C ILE A 42 4.78 10.32 -15.87
N SER A 43 5.50 10.38 -16.99
CA SER A 43 4.93 10.06 -18.29
C SER A 43 4.41 8.63 -18.36
N LYS A 44 5.18 7.64 -17.90
CA LYS A 44 4.77 6.22 -17.86
C LYS A 44 3.56 5.96 -16.95
N LEU A 45 3.42 6.72 -15.87
CA LEU A 45 2.24 6.64 -15.00
C LEU A 45 1.00 7.21 -15.68
N ILE A 46 1.14 8.32 -16.39
CA ILE A 46 0.04 8.95 -17.13
C ILE A 46 -0.39 8.08 -18.31
N THR A 47 0.54 7.49 -19.04
CA THR A 47 0.26 6.62 -20.21
C THR A 47 -0.10 5.19 -19.83
N MET A 48 -0.12 4.86 -18.53
CA MET A 48 -0.42 3.52 -18.00
C MET A 48 0.53 2.42 -18.52
N GLU A 49 1.77 2.77 -18.84
CA GLU A 49 2.79 1.81 -19.26
C GLU A 49 3.31 0.95 -18.10
N ARG A 50 2.99 1.33 -16.86
CA ARG A 50 3.30 0.53 -15.67
C ARG A 50 2.27 -0.56 -15.45
N LYS A 51 2.72 -1.73 -14.98
CA LYS A 51 1.85 -2.86 -14.62
C LYS A 51 1.31 -2.77 -13.19
N SER A 52 1.93 -1.96 -12.35
CA SER A 52 1.54 -1.76 -10.96
C SER A 52 2.08 -0.43 -10.43
N ILE A 53 1.52 0.02 -9.32
CA ILE A 53 1.97 1.21 -8.59
C ILE A 53 2.83 0.75 -7.42
N SER A 54 4.10 1.19 -7.37
CA SER A 54 4.91 0.91 -6.19
C SER A 54 4.45 1.76 -4.99
N PRO A 55 4.51 1.27 -3.75
CA PRO A 55 4.15 2.05 -2.58
C PRO A 55 4.96 3.34 -2.45
N LYS A 56 6.24 3.30 -2.81
CA LYS A 56 7.09 4.49 -2.83
C LYS A 56 6.59 5.54 -3.84
N THR A 57 6.28 5.13 -5.08
CA THR A 57 5.74 6.04 -6.10
C THR A 57 4.39 6.63 -5.66
N PHE A 58 3.50 5.78 -5.12
CA PHE A 58 2.22 6.23 -4.59
C PHE A 58 2.41 7.29 -3.49
N TYR A 59 3.30 7.03 -2.53
CA TYR A 59 3.64 7.96 -1.46
C TYR A 59 4.20 9.28 -2.00
N LEU A 60 5.22 9.22 -2.87
CA LEU A 60 5.89 10.41 -3.41
C LEU A 60 4.95 11.30 -4.22
N ILE A 61 4.01 10.71 -4.96
CA ILE A 61 3.02 11.48 -5.73
C ILE A 61 2.12 12.30 -4.81
N TYR A 62 1.46 11.70 -3.81
CA TYR A 62 0.54 12.49 -2.99
C TYR A 62 1.26 13.49 -2.08
N LYS A 63 2.47 13.19 -1.66
CA LYS A 63 3.30 14.14 -0.90
C LYS A 63 3.76 15.30 -1.77
N GLY A 64 4.26 15.03 -2.98
CA GLY A 64 4.73 16.07 -3.90
C GLY A 64 3.64 17.03 -4.37
N VAL A 65 2.37 16.59 -4.39
CA VAL A 65 1.24 17.48 -4.68
C VAL A 65 0.58 18.04 -3.40
N ASN A 66 1.20 17.84 -2.24
CA ASN A 66 0.70 18.27 -0.93
C ASN A 66 -0.72 17.79 -0.62
N ASP A 67 -0.98 16.52 -0.94
CA ASP A 67 -2.28 15.89 -0.68
C ASP A 67 -2.20 14.90 0.49
N SER A 68 -3.34 14.41 0.97
CA SER A 68 -3.43 13.43 2.04
C SER A 68 -3.52 12.01 1.52
N PHE A 69 -3.07 11.03 2.33
CA PHE A 69 -3.29 9.62 2.04
C PHE A 69 -4.78 9.30 1.80
N SER A 70 -5.67 9.86 2.61
CA SER A 70 -7.12 9.62 2.49
C SER A 70 -7.68 10.10 1.15
N ASN A 71 -7.23 11.25 0.66
CA ASN A 71 -7.71 11.79 -0.61
C ASN A 71 -7.26 10.94 -1.80
N ILE A 72 -5.96 10.64 -1.91
CA ILE A 72 -5.47 9.78 -2.99
C ILE A 72 -6.04 8.37 -2.88
N PHE A 73 -6.15 7.82 -1.66
CA PHE A 73 -6.73 6.49 -1.43
C PHE A 73 -8.18 6.43 -1.95
N ASN A 74 -9.01 7.39 -1.58
CA ASN A 74 -10.41 7.43 -2.02
C ASN A 74 -10.52 7.63 -3.54
N PHE A 75 -9.64 8.42 -4.14
CA PHE A 75 -9.66 8.66 -5.58
C PHE A 75 -9.23 7.40 -6.37
N VAL A 76 -8.16 6.74 -5.94
CA VAL A 76 -7.56 5.62 -6.68
C VAL A 76 -8.22 4.28 -6.34
N TYR A 77 -8.60 4.10 -5.09
CA TYR A 77 -9.09 2.83 -4.53
C TYR A 77 -10.53 2.90 -4.00
N GLY A 78 -11.26 4.01 -4.23
CA GLY A 78 -12.61 4.18 -3.67
C GLY A 78 -13.57 3.03 -3.99
N ASP A 79 -13.47 2.48 -5.18
CA ASP A 79 -14.27 1.34 -5.63
C ASP A 79 -13.63 -0.03 -5.31
N TYR A 80 -12.41 -0.03 -4.78
CA TYR A 80 -11.66 -1.24 -4.47
C TYR A 80 -11.99 -1.74 -3.05
N LYS A 81 -12.44 -3.00 -2.96
CA LYS A 81 -12.78 -3.59 -1.66
C LYS A 81 -11.57 -4.27 -1.03
N PHE A 82 -10.89 -3.55 -0.14
CA PHE A 82 -9.89 -4.13 0.76
C PHE A 82 -10.59 -4.82 1.92
N THR A 83 -11.00 -6.07 1.72
CA THR A 83 -11.67 -6.86 2.74
C THR A 83 -10.68 -7.80 3.41
N LEU A 84 -10.71 -7.80 4.74
CA LEU A 84 -9.99 -8.81 5.50
C LEU A 84 -10.86 -10.05 5.67
N ASN A 85 -10.24 -11.22 5.59
CA ASN A 85 -10.90 -12.47 5.92
C ASN A 85 -11.18 -12.52 7.42
N LYS A 86 -12.27 -13.22 7.80
CA LYS A 86 -12.54 -13.49 9.19
C LYS A 86 -11.47 -14.45 9.72
N TYR A 87 -10.67 -13.97 10.65
CA TYR A 87 -9.70 -14.79 11.35
C TYR A 87 -10.34 -15.41 12.59
N VAL A 88 -10.25 -16.73 12.71
CA VAL A 88 -10.64 -17.46 13.91
C VAL A 88 -9.36 -18.02 14.53
N PRO A 89 -8.93 -17.52 15.70
CA PRO A 89 -7.74 -18.04 16.37
C PRO A 89 -7.84 -19.54 16.62
N LYS A 90 -6.76 -20.26 16.35
CA LYS A 90 -6.68 -21.67 16.71
C LYS A 90 -6.83 -21.81 18.23
N LYS A 91 -7.70 -22.73 18.66
CA LYS A 91 -7.86 -23.02 20.09
C LYS A 91 -6.53 -23.56 20.65
N ARG A 92 -5.97 -22.88 21.62
CA ARG A 92 -4.74 -23.32 22.28
C ARG A 92 -5.03 -24.38 23.33
N SER A 93 -4.06 -25.26 23.57
CA SER A 93 -4.06 -26.16 24.73
C SER A 93 -3.85 -25.37 26.03
N ALA A 94 -4.06 -26.01 27.19
CA ALA A 94 -3.78 -25.40 28.49
C ALA A 94 -2.34 -24.87 28.59
N LEU A 95 -1.37 -25.65 28.15
CA LEU A 95 0.04 -25.23 28.06
C LEU A 95 0.22 -24.07 27.09
N GLY A 96 -0.40 -24.10 25.91
CA GLY A 96 -0.35 -23.03 24.92
C GLY A 96 -0.88 -21.70 25.46
N ASN A 97 -1.92 -21.72 26.32
CA ASN A 97 -2.45 -20.54 26.97
C ASN A 97 -1.49 -19.95 28.02
N ILE A 98 -0.73 -20.82 28.70
CA ILE A 98 0.32 -20.38 29.66
C ILE A 98 1.45 -19.69 28.88
N ILE A 99 1.96 -20.33 27.82
CA ILE A 99 3.02 -19.79 26.99
C ILE A 99 2.64 -18.45 26.36
N MET A 100 1.37 -18.29 25.96
CA MET A 100 0.86 -17.05 25.37
C MET A 100 1.07 -15.81 26.25
N LYS A 101 1.12 -15.96 27.58
CA LYS A 101 1.38 -14.85 28.51
C LYS A 101 2.79 -14.27 28.38
N TYR A 102 3.70 -15.07 27.86
CA TYR A 102 5.13 -14.74 27.66
C TYR A 102 5.46 -14.43 26.20
N GLU A 103 4.56 -14.72 25.26
CA GLU A 103 4.69 -14.26 23.88
C GLU A 103 4.48 -12.75 23.88
N THR A 104 5.55 -12.01 23.53
CA THR A 104 5.38 -10.59 23.19
C THR A 104 4.42 -10.51 22.04
N GLN A 105 3.30 -9.85 22.27
CA GLN A 105 2.20 -9.65 21.36
C GLN A 105 2.65 -9.51 19.93
N GLN A 106 2.03 -10.21 19.01
CA GLN A 106 1.56 -9.51 17.81
C GLN A 106 1.06 -10.51 16.80
N ASN A 107 0.12 -10.09 16.04
CA ASN A 107 -0.34 -10.69 14.83
C ASN A 107 0.80 -11.47 14.18
N ASP A 108 0.89 -12.76 14.44
CA ASP A 108 1.91 -13.58 13.81
C ASP A 108 1.66 -13.68 12.29
N ILE A 109 2.62 -14.21 11.57
CA ILE A 109 2.52 -14.33 10.12
C ILE A 109 1.27 -15.10 9.69
N ASP A 110 0.88 -16.14 10.45
CA ASP A 110 -0.31 -16.94 10.14
C ASP A 110 -1.58 -16.13 10.30
N GLU A 111 -1.69 -15.30 11.33
CA GLU A 111 -2.82 -14.41 11.54
C GLU A 111 -2.91 -13.32 10.46
N VAL A 112 -1.81 -12.66 10.15
CA VAL A 112 -1.76 -11.63 9.09
C VAL A 112 -2.09 -12.27 7.73
N SER A 113 -1.56 -13.46 7.44
CA SER A 113 -1.89 -14.21 6.22
C SER A 113 -3.38 -14.54 6.14
N ALA A 114 -3.96 -15.05 7.22
CA ALA A 114 -5.38 -15.40 7.27
C ALA A 114 -6.29 -14.18 7.06
N LYS A 115 -5.93 -13.03 7.63
CA LYS A 115 -6.68 -11.78 7.50
C LYS A 115 -6.56 -11.14 6.12
N THR A 116 -5.35 -11.11 5.56
CA THR A 116 -5.04 -10.37 4.34
C THR A 116 -5.18 -11.20 3.07
N GLY A 117 -5.08 -12.52 3.17
CA GLY A 117 -4.97 -13.43 2.03
C GLY A 117 -3.57 -13.45 1.38
N ILE A 118 -2.59 -12.73 1.94
CA ILE A 118 -1.19 -12.80 1.51
C ILE A 118 -0.61 -14.10 2.07
N SER A 119 0.05 -14.92 1.23
CA SER A 119 0.58 -16.22 1.69
C SER A 119 1.64 -16.06 2.79
N PRO A 120 1.77 -17.03 3.74
CA PRO A 120 2.79 -16.97 4.78
C PRO A 120 4.22 -16.86 4.23
N THR A 121 4.50 -17.53 3.12
CA THR A 121 5.82 -17.44 2.44
C THR A 121 6.06 -16.04 1.91
N ARG A 122 5.05 -15.41 1.30
CA ARG A 122 5.15 -14.04 0.80
C ARG A 122 5.39 -13.06 1.96
N LEU A 123 4.65 -13.19 3.06
CA LEU A 123 4.84 -12.36 4.26
C LEU A 123 6.23 -12.54 4.88
N LYS A 124 6.74 -13.78 4.99
CA LYS A 124 8.11 -14.03 5.43
C LYS A 124 9.13 -13.30 4.56
N ASN A 125 8.96 -13.38 3.25
CA ASN A 125 9.84 -12.68 2.32
C ASN A 125 9.75 -11.16 2.49
N LEU A 126 8.54 -10.60 2.68
CA LEU A 126 8.36 -9.17 2.94
C LEU A 126 8.99 -8.72 4.27
N TYR A 127 9.01 -9.58 5.29
CA TYR A 127 9.53 -9.23 6.61
C TYR A 127 11.06 -9.39 6.73
N TYR A 128 11.65 -10.34 6.01
CA TYR A 128 13.03 -10.74 6.23
C TYR A 128 13.94 -10.60 5.01
N ALA A 129 13.41 -10.28 3.85
CA ALA A 129 14.18 -10.09 2.63
C ALA A 129 13.90 -8.72 2.03
N ASP A 130 14.93 -8.13 1.41
CA ASP A 130 14.78 -6.87 0.66
C ASP A 130 14.16 -7.14 -0.72
N ILE A 131 12.86 -7.37 -0.72
CA ILE A 131 12.08 -7.61 -1.94
C ILE A 131 11.05 -6.52 -2.15
N SER A 132 10.68 -6.31 -3.42
CA SER A 132 9.61 -5.37 -3.76
C SER A 132 8.25 -5.86 -3.27
N PHE A 133 7.41 -4.94 -2.86
CA PHE A 133 6.03 -5.15 -2.46
C PHE A 133 5.11 -4.16 -3.17
N THR A 134 3.82 -4.46 -3.21
CA THR A 134 2.82 -3.61 -3.85
C THR A 134 2.18 -2.65 -2.85
N THR A 135 1.54 -1.61 -3.37
CA THR A 135 0.76 -0.67 -2.55
C THR A 135 -0.38 -1.39 -1.84
N GLU A 136 -1.05 -2.32 -2.53
CA GLU A 136 -2.16 -3.12 -2.01
C GLU A 136 -1.73 -4.02 -0.86
N GLU A 137 -0.56 -4.69 -0.97
CA GLU A 137 0.01 -5.49 0.12
C GLU A 137 0.22 -4.63 1.37
N LEU A 138 0.79 -3.43 1.20
CA LEU A 138 1.06 -2.53 2.33
C LEU A 138 -0.24 -2.04 2.99
N ILE A 139 -1.25 -1.65 2.20
CA ILE A 139 -2.57 -1.25 2.71
C ILE A 139 -3.24 -2.39 3.47
N LEU A 140 -3.19 -3.63 2.95
CA LEU A 140 -3.76 -4.80 3.61
C LEU A 140 -3.07 -5.09 4.94
N ILE A 141 -1.75 -4.97 4.99
CA ILE A 141 -0.96 -5.14 6.22
C ILE A 141 -1.35 -4.06 7.24
N GLU A 142 -1.41 -2.77 6.86
CA GLU A 142 -1.87 -1.69 7.75
C GLU A 142 -3.25 -1.99 8.35
N LYS A 143 -4.21 -2.40 7.50
CA LYS A 143 -5.56 -2.75 7.96
C LYS A 143 -5.56 -3.95 8.91
N SER A 144 -4.76 -4.99 8.65
CA SER A 144 -4.68 -6.18 9.50
C SER A 144 -4.14 -5.87 10.89
N LEU A 145 -3.21 -4.91 10.97
CA LEU A 145 -2.58 -4.41 12.19
C LEU A 145 -3.39 -3.32 12.88
N LYS A 146 -4.53 -2.91 12.30
CA LYS A 146 -5.40 -1.81 12.79
C LYS A 146 -4.67 -0.46 12.90
N LEU A 147 -3.70 -0.24 12.04
CA LEU A 147 -2.97 1.03 11.96
C LEU A 147 -3.80 2.09 11.23
N LYS A 148 -3.44 3.36 11.47
CA LYS A 148 -3.98 4.47 10.69
C LYS A 148 -3.50 4.35 9.24
N GLY A 149 -4.40 4.58 8.29
CA GLY A 149 -4.04 4.54 6.86
C GLY A 149 -2.90 5.50 6.54
N GLY A 150 -1.86 4.99 5.90
CA GLY A 150 -0.65 5.73 5.56
C GLY A 150 0.44 5.72 6.64
N GLU A 151 0.23 5.10 7.79
CA GLU A 151 1.18 5.10 8.91
C GLU A 151 2.49 4.38 8.54
N ILE A 152 2.42 3.19 7.94
CA ILE A 152 3.62 2.48 7.47
C ILE A 152 4.27 3.22 6.29
N PHE A 153 3.48 3.86 5.42
CA PHE A 153 4.03 4.68 4.33
C PHE A 153 4.88 5.84 4.88
N GLU A 154 4.38 6.54 5.91
CA GLU A 154 5.13 7.62 6.56
C GLU A 154 6.40 7.09 7.24
N GLU A 155 6.34 5.92 7.88
CA GLU A 155 7.50 5.34 8.54
C GLU A 155 8.58 4.90 7.53
N LEU A 156 8.18 4.29 6.40
CA LEU A 156 9.11 3.81 5.37
C LEU A 156 9.70 4.95 4.53
N TYR A 157 8.91 5.98 4.21
CA TYR A 157 9.26 6.95 3.18
C TYR A 157 9.24 8.40 3.66
N GLY A 158 8.71 8.67 4.85
CA GLY A 158 8.53 10.03 5.39
C GLY A 158 9.76 10.63 6.07
N LYS A 159 10.80 9.82 6.34
CA LYS A 159 12.06 10.32 6.90
C LYS A 159 12.98 10.77 5.76
N PRO A 160 13.61 11.97 5.90
CA PRO A 160 14.59 12.43 4.91
C PRO A 160 15.82 11.54 4.83
#